data_c7aad4ded19f3a82a4486485e0ce281e
#
_entry.id   c7aad4ded19f3a82a4486485e0ce281e
#
_cell.length_a   1.000
_cell.length_b   1.000
_cell.length_c   1.000
_cell.angle_alpha   90.00
_cell.angle_beta   90.00
_cell.angle_gamma   90.00
#
_symmetry.space_group_name_H-M   'P 1'
#
loop_
_entity.id
_entity.type
_entity.pdbx_description
1 polymer ?
#
loop_
_entity_poly.entity_id
_entity_poly.type
_entity_poly.pdbx_seq_one_letter_code
_entity_poly.pdbx_strand_id
1 'polypeptide(L)'
;SRVISGLKGNKTIETNIALNRLANAARSNDHVKGKVLGLSSADVLVQMRSDERMSDYTKEFESFLKAYGHRSHTREIFFPRWGDDPRLVADIVRSLVSSPPVDLEELERRKIKEREEVEKEIVSKIRQVKRGWLKARMFNLIKGFAQTYLMFRENQRYYLDHILYRQRRVYMEFARRFVNKGIIAKEEDIFFLSKEEIFALAKGEGKEALAEIPGRRKEFVDWRGELPPKFLKGAVEFDDTVKMVENSAQLTGTSASPGVATG
;
A
#
# COMPACT_ATOMS: atom_id res chain seq x y z
N SER A 1 -3.08 -22.68 -6.78
CA SER A 1 -2.70 -22.57 -8.19
C SER A 1 -1.20 -22.26 -8.32
N ARG A 2 -0.36 -23.28 -8.28
CA ARG A 2 1.10 -23.16 -8.25
C ARG A 2 1.72 -22.53 -9.51
N VAL A 3 1.03 -22.60 -10.66
CA VAL A 3 1.51 -22.08 -11.97
C VAL A 3 1.54 -20.54 -12.05
N ILE A 4 0.82 -19.87 -11.17
CA ILE A 4 0.68 -18.40 -11.14
C ILE A 4 1.25 -17.77 -9.85
N SER A 5 2.00 -18.54 -9.04
CA SER A 5 2.75 -18.04 -7.87
C SER A 5 4.21 -17.75 -8.24
N GLY A 6 4.91 -16.95 -7.47
CA GLY A 6 6.34 -16.64 -7.69
C GLY A 6 6.62 -16.04 -9.07
N LEU A 7 5.77 -15.14 -9.57
CA LEU A 7 5.97 -14.45 -10.84
C LEU A 7 6.99 -13.33 -10.66
N LYS A 8 8.04 -13.31 -11.50
CA LYS A 8 9.08 -12.27 -11.47
C LYS A 8 8.51 -10.90 -11.83
N GLY A 9 9.01 -9.84 -11.19
CA GLY A 9 8.62 -8.47 -11.49
C GLY A 9 7.35 -7.99 -10.77
N ASN A 10 6.91 -8.69 -9.71
CA ASN A 10 5.83 -8.23 -8.84
C ASN A 10 6.31 -7.07 -7.95
N LYS A 11 5.83 -5.87 -8.24
CA LYS A 11 6.23 -4.64 -7.54
C LYS A 11 5.83 -4.61 -6.06
N THR A 12 4.79 -5.33 -5.68
CA THR A 12 4.41 -5.48 -4.27
C THR A 12 5.41 -6.35 -3.52
N ILE A 13 5.84 -7.46 -4.12
CA ILE A 13 6.87 -8.34 -3.54
C ILE A 13 8.21 -7.61 -3.45
N GLU A 14 8.62 -6.89 -4.51
CA GLU A 14 9.84 -6.07 -4.50
C GLU A 14 9.81 -5.03 -3.35
N THR A 15 8.67 -4.37 -3.14
CA THR A 15 8.48 -3.42 -2.04
C THR A 15 8.61 -4.09 -0.67
N ASN A 16 8.00 -5.27 -0.49
CA ASN A 16 8.07 -6.01 0.77
C ASN A 16 9.49 -6.52 1.06
N ILE A 17 10.22 -6.97 0.05
CA ILE A 17 11.63 -7.34 0.17
C ILE A 17 12.46 -6.12 0.57
N ALA A 18 12.23 -4.95 -0.02
CA ALA A 18 12.95 -3.73 0.32
C ALA A 18 12.65 -3.27 1.78
N LEU A 19 11.41 -3.38 2.24
CA LEU A 19 11.04 -3.14 3.64
C LEU A 19 11.75 -4.13 4.59
N ASN A 20 11.80 -5.41 4.21
CA ASN A 20 12.46 -6.42 5.02
C ASN A 20 13.98 -6.21 5.07
N ARG A 21 14.62 -5.76 3.98
CA ARG A 21 16.04 -5.37 3.98
C ARG A 21 16.27 -4.21 4.94
N LEU A 22 15.43 -3.18 4.92
CA LEU A 22 15.49 -2.04 5.83
C LEU A 22 15.32 -2.47 7.29
N ALA A 23 14.41 -3.40 7.58
CA ALA A 23 14.26 -3.97 8.92
C ALA A 23 15.48 -4.82 9.34
N ASN A 24 16.08 -5.56 8.41
CA ASN A 24 17.29 -6.34 8.68
C ASN A 24 18.51 -5.44 8.92
N ALA A 25 18.64 -4.34 8.20
CA ALA A 25 19.67 -3.32 8.46
C ALA A 25 19.52 -2.73 9.89
N ALA A 26 18.27 -2.46 10.31
CA ALA A 26 18.04 -2.03 11.70
C ALA A 26 18.38 -3.12 12.72
N ARG A 27 18.10 -4.40 12.43
CA ARG A 27 18.43 -5.53 13.34
C ARG A 27 19.93 -5.78 13.48
N SER A 28 20.70 -5.57 12.40
CA SER A 28 22.14 -5.83 12.37
C SER A 28 22.98 -4.80 13.16
N ASN A 29 22.36 -3.68 13.56
CA ASN A 29 23.00 -2.65 14.37
C ASN A 29 22.22 -2.45 15.68
N ASP A 30 22.80 -2.88 16.82
CA ASP A 30 22.12 -2.85 18.11
C ASP A 30 21.69 -1.44 18.52
N HIS A 31 22.46 -0.41 18.16
CA HIS A 31 22.11 0.98 18.44
C HIS A 31 20.85 1.40 17.66
N VAL A 32 20.81 1.15 16.33
CA VAL A 32 19.65 1.43 15.49
C VAL A 32 18.44 0.62 15.96
N LYS A 33 18.62 -0.67 16.22
CA LYS A 33 17.56 -1.55 16.73
C LYS A 33 16.96 -1.02 18.03
N GLY A 34 17.81 -0.61 18.98
CA GLY A 34 17.37 -0.04 20.26
C GLY A 34 16.54 1.23 20.06
N LYS A 35 16.96 2.13 19.15
CA LYS A 35 16.20 3.34 18.82
C LYS A 35 14.86 3.03 18.13
N VAL A 36 14.86 2.15 17.13
CA VAL A 36 13.65 1.76 16.39
C VAL A 36 12.59 1.12 17.28
N LEU A 37 13.01 0.30 18.24
CA LEU A 37 12.10 -0.38 19.18
C LEU A 37 11.68 0.50 20.36
N GLY A 38 12.58 1.33 20.87
CA GLY A 38 12.39 2.08 22.11
C GLY A 38 11.77 3.46 21.97
N LEU A 39 11.76 4.06 20.77
CA LEU A 39 11.28 5.41 20.54
C LEU A 39 9.98 5.43 19.72
N SER A 40 9.24 6.53 19.78
CA SER A 40 8.16 6.77 18.83
C SER A 40 8.69 6.90 17.39
N SER A 41 7.85 6.66 16.37
CA SER A 41 8.28 6.81 14.98
C SER A 41 8.71 8.23 14.63
N ALA A 42 8.10 9.23 15.27
CA ALA A 42 8.51 10.63 15.13
C ALA A 42 9.91 10.86 15.71
N ASP A 43 10.19 10.33 16.92
CA ASP A 43 11.49 10.49 17.58
C ASP A 43 12.60 9.71 16.85
N VAL A 44 12.29 8.53 16.29
CA VAL A 44 13.24 7.79 15.43
C VAL A 44 13.68 8.67 14.25
N LEU A 45 12.75 9.34 13.57
CA LEU A 45 13.07 10.23 12.45
C LEU A 45 13.90 11.45 12.88
N VAL A 46 13.70 11.95 14.09
CA VAL A 46 14.55 13.00 14.66
C VAL A 46 15.96 12.47 14.91
N GLN A 47 16.08 11.29 15.55
CA GLN A 47 17.37 10.65 15.81
C GLN A 47 18.15 10.33 14.52
N MET A 48 17.46 9.88 13.47
CA MET A 48 18.09 9.65 12.15
C MET A 48 18.76 10.89 11.57
N ARG A 49 18.32 12.09 11.94
CA ARG A 49 18.90 13.37 11.47
C ARG A 49 20.02 13.88 12.38
N SER A 50 20.02 13.52 13.66
CA SER A 50 20.89 14.09 14.67
C SER A 50 21.94 13.14 15.22
N ASP A 51 21.76 11.82 15.12
CA ASP A 51 22.69 10.80 15.63
C ASP A 51 23.54 10.23 14.49
N GLU A 52 24.82 10.58 14.44
CA GLU A 52 25.77 10.13 13.41
C GLU A 52 25.86 8.59 13.31
N ARG A 53 25.66 7.87 14.43
CA ARG A 53 25.65 6.39 14.46
C ARG A 53 24.50 5.79 13.67
N MET A 54 23.48 6.58 13.32
CA MET A 54 22.38 6.18 12.46
C MET A 54 22.58 6.57 10.99
N SER A 55 23.69 7.24 10.63
CA SER A 55 23.91 7.83 9.31
C SER A 55 23.71 6.84 8.16
N ASP A 56 24.26 5.63 8.27
CA ASP A 56 24.16 4.64 7.18
C ASP A 56 22.72 4.10 7.06
N TYR A 57 22.07 3.82 8.19
CA TYR A 57 20.66 3.45 8.22
C TYR A 57 19.77 4.57 7.65
N THR A 58 20.08 5.83 7.96
CA THR A 58 19.37 7.00 7.42
C THR A 58 19.44 7.04 5.90
N LYS A 59 20.63 6.82 5.32
CA LYS A 59 20.81 6.76 3.85
C LYS A 59 19.97 5.65 3.21
N GLU A 60 19.94 4.47 3.85
CA GLU A 60 19.12 3.36 3.37
C GLU A 60 17.63 3.69 3.45
N PHE A 61 17.18 4.27 4.55
CA PHE A 61 15.79 4.69 4.74
C PHE A 61 15.37 5.76 3.72
N GLU A 62 16.21 6.78 3.48
CA GLU A 62 15.97 7.81 2.47
C GLU A 62 15.95 7.24 1.05
N SER A 63 16.86 6.31 0.75
CA SER A 63 16.88 5.58 -0.52
C SER A 63 15.59 4.79 -0.73
N PHE A 64 15.11 4.14 0.33
CA PHE A 64 13.82 3.45 0.30
C PHE A 64 12.66 4.41 0.03
N LEU A 65 12.59 5.55 0.73
CA LEU A 65 11.55 6.56 0.51
C LEU A 65 11.61 7.15 -0.91
N LYS A 66 12.80 7.36 -1.45
CA LYS A 66 12.97 7.81 -2.84
C LYS A 66 12.39 6.82 -3.84
N ALA A 67 12.56 5.52 -3.60
CA ALA A 67 12.06 4.46 -4.48
C ALA A 67 10.58 4.15 -4.29
N TYR A 68 10.10 4.14 -3.04
CA TYR A 68 8.77 3.65 -2.67
C TYR A 68 7.87 4.68 -1.96
N GLY A 69 8.30 5.91 -1.81
CA GLY A 69 7.54 6.97 -1.12
C GLY A 69 6.17 7.28 -1.71
N HIS A 70 5.93 6.90 -2.98
CA HIS A 70 4.63 7.00 -3.64
C HIS A 70 3.58 6.02 -3.10
N ARG A 71 3.99 4.99 -2.33
CA ARG A 71 3.09 3.95 -1.79
C ARG A 71 2.21 4.47 -0.66
N SER A 72 1.02 3.86 -0.53
CA SER A 72 0.10 4.08 0.58
C SER A 72 -0.72 2.81 0.84
N HIS A 73 -1.39 2.74 1.98
CA HIS A 73 -2.35 1.69 2.31
C HIS A 73 -3.67 1.84 1.53
N THR A 74 -3.98 3.06 1.04
CA THR A 74 -5.21 3.40 0.31
C THR A 74 -4.92 4.05 -1.04
N ARG A 75 -5.93 4.11 -1.91
CA ARG A 75 -5.91 4.85 -3.17
C ARG A 75 -6.39 6.30 -3.03
N GLU A 76 -6.95 6.67 -1.90
CA GLU A 76 -7.43 8.01 -1.64
C GLU A 76 -6.27 9.02 -1.58
N ILE A 77 -6.38 10.11 -2.34
CA ILE A 77 -5.35 11.17 -2.35
C ILE A 77 -5.35 12.02 -1.08
N PHE A 78 -6.41 11.97 -0.30
CA PHE A 78 -6.51 12.62 1.00
C PHE A 78 -5.44 12.13 1.98
N PHE A 79 -5.18 10.82 2.00
CA PHE A 79 -4.24 10.23 2.93
C PHE A 79 -2.79 10.44 2.49
N PRO A 80 -1.87 10.72 3.43
CA PRO A 80 -0.45 10.87 3.14
C PRO A 80 0.12 9.57 2.56
N ARG A 81 1.06 9.74 1.65
CA ARG A 81 1.91 8.67 1.13
C ARG A 81 3.13 8.50 2.02
N TRP A 82 3.85 7.40 1.86
CA TRP A 82 5.06 7.15 2.64
C TRP A 82 6.12 8.26 2.51
N GLY A 83 6.20 8.91 1.34
CA GLY A 83 7.07 10.06 1.13
C GLY A 83 6.56 11.36 1.78
N ASP A 84 5.24 11.49 2.00
CA ASP A 84 4.65 12.63 2.69
C ASP A 84 4.77 12.48 4.22
N ASP A 85 4.62 11.24 4.71
CA ASP A 85 4.75 10.91 6.13
C ASP A 85 5.63 9.66 6.35
N PRO A 86 6.94 9.86 6.48
CA PRO A 86 7.89 8.76 6.73
C PRO A 86 7.65 7.97 8.03
N ARG A 87 6.85 8.50 8.97
CA ARG A 87 6.49 7.79 10.21
C ARG A 87 5.77 6.49 9.90
N LEU A 88 4.96 6.44 8.82
CA LEU A 88 4.28 5.25 8.37
C LEU A 88 5.25 4.11 8.02
N VAL A 89 6.39 4.43 7.42
CA VAL A 89 7.45 3.45 7.12
C VAL A 89 8.18 3.05 8.39
N ALA A 90 8.47 4.00 9.28
CA ALA A 90 9.12 3.70 10.56
C ALA A 90 8.27 2.76 11.43
N ASP A 91 6.93 2.91 11.44
CA ASP A 91 6.01 2.01 12.13
C ASP A 91 6.03 0.59 11.53
N ILE A 92 6.02 0.48 10.19
CA ILE A 92 6.14 -0.81 9.50
C ILE A 92 7.47 -1.48 9.84
N VAL A 93 8.57 -0.74 9.77
CA VAL A 93 9.90 -1.26 10.11
C VAL A 93 9.96 -1.71 11.56
N ARG A 94 9.41 -0.92 12.50
CA ARG A 94 9.33 -1.32 13.93
C ARG A 94 8.60 -2.64 14.09
N SER A 95 7.44 -2.80 13.45
CA SER A 95 6.67 -4.05 13.47
C SER A 95 7.47 -5.21 12.92
N LEU A 96 8.16 -5.01 11.79
CA LEU A 96 9.03 -6.04 11.22
C LEU A 96 10.20 -6.38 12.14
N VAL A 97 10.86 -5.39 12.76
CA VAL A 97 11.99 -5.61 13.70
C VAL A 97 11.53 -6.36 14.95
N SER A 98 10.31 -6.12 15.42
CA SER A 98 9.72 -6.81 16.58
C SER A 98 9.34 -8.26 16.28
N SER A 99 9.13 -8.62 15.01
CA SER A 99 8.74 -9.96 14.58
C SER A 99 9.97 -10.85 14.33
N PRO A 100 9.84 -12.18 14.35
CA PRO A 100 10.93 -13.07 13.93
C PRO A 100 11.41 -12.74 12.50
N PRO A 101 12.72 -12.80 12.24
CA PRO A 101 13.26 -12.53 10.90
C PRO A 101 12.78 -13.58 9.90
N VAL A 102 12.35 -13.12 8.74
CA VAL A 102 11.95 -13.98 7.61
C VAL A 102 12.80 -13.62 6.39
N ASP A 103 13.41 -14.60 5.76
CA ASP A 103 14.10 -14.40 4.49
C ASP A 103 13.07 -14.42 3.34
N LEU A 104 12.54 -13.24 3.01
CA LEU A 104 11.58 -13.08 1.93
C LEU A 104 12.20 -13.33 0.55
N GLU A 105 13.51 -13.12 0.39
CA GLU A 105 14.20 -13.38 -0.87
C GLU A 105 14.34 -14.88 -1.12
N GLU A 106 14.72 -15.65 -0.10
CA GLU A 106 14.77 -17.10 -0.20
C GLU A 106 13.37 -17.68 -0.42
N LEU A 107 12.37 -17.18 0.29
CA LEU A 107 10.97 -17.60 0.11
C LEU A 107 10.51 -17.37 -1.33
N GLU A 108 10.83 -16.22 -1.92
CA GLU A 108 10.46 -15.91 -3.30
C GLU A 108 11.24 -16.78 -4.30
N ARG A 109 12.54 -17.00 -4.09
CA ARG A 109 13.35 -17.94 -4.91
C ARG A 109 12.75 -19.34 -4.89
N ARG A 110 12.34 -19.84 -3.73
CA ARG A 110 11.68 -21.15 -3.61
C ARG A 110 10.37 -21.20 -4.38
N LYS A 111 9.50 -20.19 -4.27
CA LYS A 111 8.24 -20.12 -5.01
C LYS A 111 8.46 -20.11 -6.54
N ILE A 112 9.48 -19.38 -6.99
CA ILE A 112 9.85 -19.36 -8.42
C ILE A 112 10.26 -20.77 -8.87
N LYS A 113 11.12 -21.44 -8.11
CA LYS A 113 11.60 -22.78 -8.42
C LYS A 113 10.47 -23.81 -8.43
N GLU A 114 9.63 -23.81 -7.39
CA GLU A 114 8.44 -24.68 -7.32
C GLU A 114 7.50 -24.48 -8.51
N ARG A 115 7.26 -23.24 -8.93
CA ARG A 115 6.48 -22.96 -10.13
C ARG A 115 7.11 -23.58 -11.37
N GLU A 116 8.42 -23.35 -11.59
CA GLU A 116 9.13 -23.85 -12.77
C GLU A 116 9.13 -25.39 -12.82
N GLU A 117 9.24 -26.06 -11.69
CA GLU A 117 9.15 -27.53 -11.58
C GLU A 117 7.73 -28.02 -11.92
N VAL A 118 6.69 -27.40 -11.38
CA VAL A 118 5.30 -27.75 -11.70
C VAL A 118 4.98 -27.51 -13.17
N GLU A 119 5.48 -26.42 -13.75
CA GLU A 119 5.30 -26.13 -15.19
C GLU A 119 5.95 -27.21 -16.06
N LYS A 120 7.16 -27.67 -15.73
CA LYS A 120 7.84 -28.78 -16.43
C LYS A 120 7.07 -30.08 -16.30
N GLU A 121 6.57 -30.40 -15.10
CA GLU A 121 5.77 -31.60 -14.87
C GLU A 121 4.48 -31.61 -15.71
N ILE A 122 3.74 -30.50 -15.71
CA ILE A 122 2.51 -30.35 -16.51
C ILE A 122 2.81 -30.55 -18.00
N VAL A 123 3.84 -29.87 -18.52
CA VAL A 123 4.21 -29.96 -19.93
C VAL A 123 4.65 -31.41 -20.30
N SER A 124 5.36 -32.08 -19.40
CA SER A 124 5.75 -33.49 -19.59
C SER A 124 4.53 -34.41 -19.70
N LYS A 125 3.56 -34.26 -18.78
CA LYS A 125 2.29 -35.03 -18.82
C LYS A 125 1.48 -34.73 -20.08
N ILE A 126 1.40 -33.48 -20.49
CA ILE A 126 0.66 -33.08 -21.72
C ILE A 126 1.31 -33.70 -22.96
N ARG A 127 2.64 -33.82 -23.02
CA ARG A 127 3.33 -34.38 -24.18
C ARG A 127 3.07 -35.88 -24.36
N GLN A 128 2.67 -36.60 -23.31
CA GLN A 128 2.37 -38.04 -23.35
C GLN A 128 1.03 -38.41 -24.01
N VAL A 129 0.11 -37.42 -24.20
CA VAL A 129 -1.18 -37.69 -24.80
C VAL A 129 -1.20 -37.46 -26.31
N LYS A 130 -2.22 -37.98 -27.02
CA LYS A 130 -2.39 -37.80 -28.46
C LYS A 130 -2.30 -36.33 -28.87
N ARG A 131 -1.41 -36.00 -29.82
CA ARG A 131 -1.08 -34.62 -30.26
C ARG A 131 -0.50 -33.76 -29.09
N GLY A 132 0.24 -34.38 -28.17
CA GLY A 132 0.74 -33.74 -26.95
C GLY A 132 1.64 -32.55 -27.22
N TRP A 133 2.44 -32.58 -28.31
CA TRP A 133 3.29 -31.43 -28.68
C TRP A 133 2.48 -30.16 -28.99
N LEU A 134 1.35 -30.31 -29.72
CA LEU A 134 0.48 -29.18 -30.04
C LEU A 134 -0.23 -28.64 -28.77
N LYS A 135 -0.73 -29.57 -27.92
CA LYS A 135 -1.35 -29.21 -26.65
C LYS A 135 -0.36 -28.51 -25.70
N ALA A 136 0.88 -28.98 -25.66
CA ALA A 136 1.94 -28.35 -24.84
C ALA A 136 2.28 -26.94 -25.36
N ARG A 137 2.29 -26.73 -26.69
CA ARG A 137 2.48 -25.40 -27.29
C ARG A 137 1.33 -24.44 -26.92
N MET A 138 0.09 -24.92 -27.04
CA MET A 138 -1.09 -24.14 -26.63
C MET A 138 -1.08 -23.82 -25.14
N PHE A 139 -0.75 -24.80 -24.29
CA PHE A 139 -0.62 -24.57 -22.85
C PHE A 139 0.40 -23.48 -22.53
N ASN A 140 1.61 -23.53 -23.13
CA ASN A 140 2.63 -22.52 -22.92
C ASN A 140 2.21 -21.14 -23.40
N LEU A 141 1.50 -21.05 -24.52
CA LEU A 141 0.95 -19.79 -25.01
C LEU A 141 -0.07 -19.20 -24.02
N ILE A 142 -1.08 -19.98 -23.63
CA ILE A 142 -2.13 -19.55 -22.70
C ILE A 142 -1.52 -19.20 -21.33
N LYS A 143 -0.59 -20.03 -20.83
CA LYS A 143 0.13 -19.76 -19.59
C LYS A 143 0.88 -18.44 -19.65
N GLY A 144 1.61 -18.17 -20.75
CA GLY A 144 2.34 -16.93 -20.94
C GLY A 144 1.42 -15.70 -20.87
N PHE A 145 0.28 -15.74 -21.56
CA PHE A 145 -0.73 -14.69 -21.46
C PHE A 145 -1.26 -14.55 -20.03
N ALA A 146 -1.66 -15.65 -19.38
CA ALA A 146 -2.19 -15.63 -18.03
C ALA A 146 -1.20 -15.01 -17.03
N GLN A 147 0.08 -15.40 -17.08
CA GLN A 147 1.13 -14.86 -16.23
C GLN A 147 1.35 -13.35 -16.49
N THR A 148 1.39 -12.95 -17.76
CA THR A 148 1.55 -11.54 -18.15
C THR A 148 0.39 -10.69 -17.64
N TYR A 149 -0.87 -11.08 -17.89
CA TYR A 149 -2.02 -10.32 -17.44
C TYR A 149 -2.16 -10.30 -15.93
N LEU A 150 -1.79 -11.38 -15.24
CA LEU A 150 -1.77 -11.41 -13.78
C LEU A 150 -0.77 -10.41 -13.22
N MET A 151 0.43 -10.34 -13.82
CA MET A 151 1.44 -9.34 -13.45
C MET A 151 0.97 -7.91 -13.74
N PHE A 152 0.30 -7.68 -14.86
CA PHE A 152 -0.33 -6.38 -15.14
C PHE A 152 -1.31 -5.98 -14.04
N ARG A 153 -2.20 -6.89 -13.66
CA ARG A 153 -3.19 -6.65 -12.60
C ARG A 153 -2.53 -6.32 -11.27
N GLU A 154 -1.51 -7.08 -10.86
CA GLU A 154 -0.80 -6.85 -9.60
C GLU A 154 0.01 -5.53 -9.63
N ASN A 155 0.66 -5.21 -10.75
CA ASN A 155 1.48 -4.02 -10.88
C ASN A 155 0.67 -2.75 -11.17
N GLN A 156 -0.58 -2.86 -11.63
CA GLN A 156 -1.45 -1.72 -11.92
C GLN A 156 -1.54 -0.79 -10.70
N ARG A 157 -1.71 -1.35 -9.50
CA ARG A 157 -1.79 -0.56 -8.27
C ARG A 157 -0.50 0.22 -8.02
N TYR A 158 0.65 -0.39 -8.23
CA TYR A 158 1.95 0.26 -8.06
C TYR A 158 2.09 1.48 -8.98
N TYR A 159 1.75 1.35 -10.26
CA TYR A 159 1.82 2.46 -11.21
C TYR A 159 0.75 3.52 -10.95
N LEU A 160 -0.46 3.11 -10.54
CA LEU A 160 -1.50 4.05 -10.13
C LEU A 160 -1.05 4.88 -8.91
N ASP A 161 -0.39 4.27 -7.94
CA ASP A 161 0.14 4.98 -6.77
C ASP A 161 1.13 6.09 -7.17
N HIS A 162 1.94 5.91 -8.22
CA HIS A 162 2.81 6.97 -8.76
C HIS A 162 2.02 8.16 -9.31
N ILE A 163 0.93 7.89 -10.04
CA ILE A 163 0.06 8.94 -10.60
C ILE A 163 -0.61 9.70 -9.45
N LEU A 164 -1.22 8.99 -8.52
CA LEU A 164 -1.91 9.57 -7.37
C LEU A 164 -0.96 10.38 -6.46
N TYR A 165 0.29 9.91 -6.30
CA TYR A 165 1.29 10.66 -5.54
C TYR A 165 1.64 11.98 -6.20
N ARG A 166 1.83 12.00 -7.51
CA ARG A 166 2.08 13.24 -8.26
C ARG A 166 0.89 14.18 -8.22
N GLN A 167 -0.32 13.63 -8.40
CA GLN A 167 -1.56 14.39 -8.29
C GLN A 167 -1.69 15.02 -6.90
N ARG A 168 -1.49 14.24 -5.82
CA ARG A 168 -1.51 14.76 -4.45
C ARG A 168 -0.51 15.92 -4.27
N ARG A 169 0.70 15.80 -4.77
CA ARG A 169 1.72 16.88 -4.68
C ARG A 169 1.25 18.18 -5.33
N VAL A 170 0.54 18.11 -6.45
CA VAL A 170 -0.04 19.29 -7.10
C VAL A 170 -1.12 19.91 -6.20
N TYR A 171 -2.02 19.11 -5.65
CA TYR A 171 -3.04 19.62 -4.73
C TYR A 171 -2.42 20.22 -3.46
N MET A 172 -1.42 19.58 -2.88
CA MET A 172 -0.73 20.11 -1.70
C MET A 172 0.02 21.41 -1.99
N GLU A 173 0.54 21.60 -3.21
CA GLU A 173 1.15 22.89 -3.59
C GLU A 173 0.10 24.01 -3.70
N PHE A 174 -1.09 23.73 -4.24
CA PHE A 174 -2.22 24.66 -4.17
C PHE A 174 -2.61 24.96 -2.71
N ALA A 175 -2.73 23.92 -1.89
CA ALA A 175 -3.08 24.02 -0.49
C ALA A 175 -2.12 24.94 0.27
N ARG A 176 -0.80 24.69 0.14
CA ARG A 176 0.25 25.52 0.76
C ARG A 176 0.13 27.00 0.34
N ARG A 177 -0.09 27.25 -0.95
CA ARG A 177 -0.29 28.64 -1.45
C ARG A 177 -1.56 29.27 -0.91
N PHE A 178 -2.64 28.49 -0.79
CA PHE A 178 -3.92 28.99 -0.28
C PHE A 178 -3.85 29.28 1.23
N VAL A 179 -3.17 28.44 2.00
CA VAL A 179 -2.91 28.71 3.43
C VAL A 179 -2.07 29.96 3.59
N ASN A 180 -0.98 30.13 2.82
CA ASN A 180 -0.12 31.30 2.88
C ASN A 180 -0.85 32.61 2.50
N LYS A 181 -1.90 32.53 1.67
CA LYS A 181 -2.76 33.67 1.30
C LYS A 181 -3.97 33.85 2.22
N GLY A 182 -4.15 33.00 3.25
CA GLY A 182 -5.30 33.02 4.14
C GLY A 182 -6.62 32.63 3.46
N ILE A 183 -6.58 31.90 2.33
CA ILE A 183 -7.76 31.44 1.60
C ILE A 183 -8.38 30.25 2.31
N ILE A 184 -7.57 29.26 2.72
CA ILE A 184 -8.00 28.09 3.52
C ILE A 184 -7.24 28.08 4.85
N ALA A 185 -7.81 27.45 5.87
CA ALA A 185 -7.22 27.41 7.20
C ALA A 185 -6.12 26.35 7.34
N LYS A 186 -6.28 25.20 6.69
CA LYS A 186 -5.36 24.06 6.77
C LYS A 186 -5.12 23.50 5.38
N GLU A 187 -3.94 22.91 5.15
CA GLU A 187 -3.60 22.31 3.86
C GLU A 187 -4.55 21.18 3.47
N GLU A 188 -5.03 20.38 4.44
CA GLU A 188 -5.96 19.29 4.17
C GLU A 188 -7.33 19.77 3.69
N ASP A 189 -7.70 21.05 3.88
CA ASP A 189 -8.95 21.62 3.39
C ASP A 189 -9.08 21.55 1.87
N ILE A 190 -7.96 21.50 1.15
CA ILE A 190 -7.92 21.38 -0.30
C ILE A 190 -8.67 20.15 -0.82
N PHE A 191 -8.71 19.06 -0.05
CA PHE A 191 -9.35 17.81 -0.44
C PHE A 191 -10.87 17.82 -0.27
N PHE A 192 -11.42 18.87 0.32
CA PHE A 192 -12.87 19.13 0.43
C PHE A 192 -13.37 20.12 -0.62
N LEU A 193 -12.50 20.51 -1.56
CA LEU A 193 -12.82 21.33 -2.72
C LEU A 193 -12.77 20.49 -4.00
N SER A 194 -13.68 20.75 -4.92
CA SER A 194 -13.63 20.18 -6.27
C SER A 194 -12.48 20.82 -7.05
N LYS A 195 -12.09 20.16 -8.13
CA LYS A 195 -11.05 20.68 -9.03
C LYS A 195 -11.42 22.07 -9.57
N GLU A 196 -12.67 22.25 -9.95
CA GLU A 196 -13.23 23.50 -10.49
C GLU A 196 -13.16 24.62 -9.47
N GLU A 197 -13.52 24.33 -8.21
CA GLU A 197 -13.44 25.28 -7.10
C GLU A 197 -11.99 25.69 -6.80
N ILE A 198 -11.04 24.73 -6.83
CA ILE A 198 -9.62 25.03 -6.65
C ILE A 198 -9.11 25.99 -7.73
N PHE A 199 -9.49 25.75 -9.01
CA PHE A 199 -9.07 26.63 -10.10
C PHE A 199 -9.74 28.01 -10.05
N ALA A 200 -11.02 28.11 -9.63
CA ALA A 200 -11.71 29.38 -9.42
C ALA A 200 -11.02 30.18 -8.30
N LEU A 201 -10.75 29.55 -7.16
CA LEU A 201 -10.03 30.17 -6.04
C LEU A 201 -8.62 30.62 -6.42
N ALA A 202 -7.92 29.87 -7.28
CA ALA A 202 -6.59 30.24 -7.77
C ALA A 202 -6.62 31.52 -8.63
N LYS A 203 -7.77 31.80 -9.29
CA LYS A 203 -8.03 33.03 -10.04
C LYS A 203 -8.57 34.17 -9.17
N GLY A 204 -8.89 33.91 -7.91
CA GLY A 204 -9.50 34.87 -6.99
C GLY A 204 -11.02 34.88 -7.00
N GLU A 205 -11.66 33.89 -7.61
CA GLU A 205 -13.10 33.68 -7.78
C GLU A 205 -13.59 32.55 -6.88
N GLY A 206 -14.91 32.33 -6.77
CA GLY A 206 -15.51 31.14 -6.18
C GLY A 206 -15.32 31.03 -4.66
N LYS A 207 -15.21 32.12 -3.93
CA LYS A 207 -15.00 32.12 -2.47
C LYS A 207 -16.14 31.50 -1.67
N GLU A 208 -17.33 31.42 -2.24
CA GLU A 208 -18.50 30.75 -1.67
C GLU A 208 -18.25 29.27 -1.37
N ALA A 209 -17.41 28.59 -2.16
CA ALA A 209 -17.04 27.20 -1.94
C ALA A 209 -16.34 26.96 -0.60
N LEU A 210 -15.72 27.98 -0.03
CA LEU A 210 -15.04 27.88 1.28
C LEU A 210 -15.99 27.61 2.42
N ALA A 211 -17.24 28.07 2.32
CA ALA A 211 -18.29 27.84 3.33
C ALA A 211 -18.73 26.37 3.38
N GLU A 212 -18.54 25.61 2.30
CA GLU A 212 -18.92 24.20 2.20
C GLU A 212 -17.90 23.25 2.86
N ILE A 213 -16.67 23.69 3.05
CA ILE A 213 -15.57 22.83 3.58
C ILE A 213 -15.92 22.16 4.90
N PRO A 214 -16.47 22.86 5.93
CA PRO A 214 -16.81 22.23 7.20
C PRO A 214 -17.87 21.14 7.08
N GLY A 215 -18.90 21.38 6.25
CA GLY A 215 -19.96 20.41 5.98
C GLY A 215 -19.42 19.14 5.31
N ARG A 216 -18.67 19.32 4.22
CA ARG A 216 -18.04 18.19 3.48
C ARG A 216 -17.04 17.42 4.35
N ARG A 217 -16.29 18.11 5.21
CA ARG A 217 -15.39 17.46 6.18
C ARG A 217 -16.17 16.62 7.18
N LYS A 218 -17.25 17.15 7.73
CA LYS A 218 -18.10 16.42 8.67
C LYS A 218 -18.67 15.16 8.01
N GLU A 219 -19.25 15.29 6.83
CA GLU A 219 -19.78 14.17 6.05
C GLU A 219 -18.71 13.09 5.82
N PHE A 220 -17.50 13.49 5.41
CA PHE A 220 -16.38 12.55 5.20
C PHE A 220 -16.00 11.80 6.47
N VAL A 221 -16.02 12.46 7.64
CA VAL A 221 -15.70 11.81 8.92
C VAL A 221 -16.83 10.85 9.31
N ASP A 222 -18.09 11.26 9.15
CA ASP A 222 -19.26 10.44 9.46
C ASP A 222 -19.24 9.15 8.61
N TRP A 223 -19.06 9.27 7.27
CA TRP A 223 -18.97 8.11 6.36
C TRP A 223 -17.82 7.16 6.68
N ARG A 224 -16.72 7.63 7.24
CA ARG A 224 -15.59 6.77 7.63
C ARG A 224 -15.91 5.87 8.83
N GLY A 225 -16.88 6.26 9.66
CA GLY A 225 -17.37 5.46 10.77
C GLY A 225 -18.36 4.38 10.37
N GLU A 226 -18.87 4.41 9.14
CA GLU A 226 -19.89 3.48 8.65
C GLU A 226 -19.29 2.30 7.92
N LEU A 227 -19.84 1.09 8.17
CA LEU A 227 -19.51 -0.10 7.42
C LEU A 227 -20.49 -0.23 6.25
N PRO A 228 -20.03 -0.16 4.98
CA PRO A 228 -20.91 -0.32 3.84
C PRO A 228 -21.48 -1.76 3.81
N PRO A 229 -22.73 -1.94 3.36
CA PRO A 229 -23.32 -3.25 3.22
C PRO A 229 -22.51 -4.11 2.23
N LYS A 230 -22.40 -5.42 2.51
CA LYS A 230 -21.63 -6.35 1.66
C LYS A 230 -22.17 -6.46 0.23
N PHE A 231 -23.46 -6.25 0.05
CA PHE A 231 -24.13 -6.34 -1.24
C PHE A 231 -25.09 -5.16 -1.41
N LEU A 232 -25.00 -4.48 -2.56
CA LEU A 232 -25.92 -3.43 -2.98
C LEU A 232 -26.82 -3.98 -4.07
N LYS A 233 -28.15 -3.92 -3.89
CA LYS A 233 -29.13 -4.29 -4.90
C LYS A 233 -30.17 -3.16 -5.04
N GLY A 234 -30.05 -2.38 -6.10
CA GLY A 234 -30.89 -1.21 -6.32
C GLY A 234 -30.50 0.01 -5.47
N ALA A 235 -31.46 0.91 -5.23
CA ALA A 235 -31.27 1.97 -4.25
C ALA A 235 -31.30 1.36 -2.85
N VAL A 236 -30.27 1.63 -2.04
CA VAL A 236 -30.16 1.10 -0.67
C VAL A 236 -30.41 2.23 0.30
N GLU A 237 -31.43 2.07 1.14
CA GLU A 237 -31.51 2.80 2.40
C GLU A 237 -30.54 2.12 3.38
N PHE A 238 -29.61 2.89 3.94
CA PHE A 238 -28.71 2.38 4.97
C PHE A 238 -29.51 2.13 6.25
N ASP A 239 -29.51 0.90 6.72
CA ASP A 239 -30.11 0.55 8.01
C ASP A 239 -29.06 0.86 9.10
N ASP A 240 -29.34 1.80 9.96
CA ASP A 240 -28.52 2.28 11.09
C ASP A 240 -28.26 1.19 12.17
N THR A 241 -28.72 -0.05 11.93
CA THR A 241 -28.66 -1.10 12.95
C THR A 241 -27.34 -1.90 13.00
N VAL A 242 -26.39 -1.68 12.09
CA VAL A 242 -25.07 -2.32 12.16
C VAL A 242 -24.15 -1.57 13.12
N LYS A 243 -24.41 -1.68 14.41
CA LYS A 243 -23.45 -1.22 15.44
C LYS A 243 -22.18 -2.05 15.36
N MET A 244 -21.03 -1.38 15.24
CA MET A 244 -19.74 -2.01 15.51
C MET A 244 -19.77 -2.58 16.93
N VAL A 245 -19.64 -3.88 17.05
CA VAL A 245 -19.48 -4.54 18.35
C VAL A 245 -18.05 -4.27 18.82
N GLU A 246 -17.87 -3.18 19.55
CA GLU A 246 -16.67 -2.95 20.33
C GLU A 246 -16.58 -4.02 21.41
N ASN A 247 -15.44 -4.73 21.45
CA ASN A 247 -15.12 -5.73 22.47
C ASN A 247 -15.90 -7.08 22.43
N SER A 248 -15.93 -7.76 21.30
CA SER A 248 -16.25 -9.19 21.35
C SER A 248 -14.95 -10.01 21.47
N ALA A 249 -14.88 -10.88 22.47
CA ALA A 249 -13.82 -11.89 22.62
C ALA A 249 -13.85 -12.95 21.48
N GLN A 250 -14.78 -12.83 20.55
CA GLN A 250 -14.98 -13.76 19.44
C GLN A 250 -15.10 -12.98 18.13
N LEU A 251 -14.15 -13.21 17.22
CA LEU A 251 -14.17 -12.67 15.86
C LEU A 251 -14.87 -13.68 14.94
N THR A 252 -15.96 -13.26 14.30
CA THR A 252 -16.59 -14.03 13.22
C THR A 252 -16.19 -13.47 11.87
N GLY A 253 -15.65 -14.31 11.00
CA GLY A 253 -15.23 -13.95 9.65
C GLY A 253 -15.52 -15.07 8.65
N THR A 254 -15.54 -14.73 7.37
CA THR A 254 -15.60 -15.71 6.28
C THR A 254 -14.17 -16.11 5.93
N SER A 255 -13.86 -17.41 6.02
CA SER A 255 -12.58 -17.97 5.63
C SER A 255 -12.31 -17.69 4.14
N ALA A 256 -11.22 -16.97 3.84
CA ALA A 256 -10.78 -16.68 2.46
C ALA A 256 -9.78 -17.72 1.93
N SER A 257 -9.22 -18.57 2.80
CA SER A 257 -8.29 -19.65 2.45
C SER A 257 -8.39 -20.78 3.49
N PRO A 258 -8.08 -22.04 3.13
CA PRO A 258 -8.00 -23.12 4.10
C PRO A 258 -6.83 -22.88 5.06
N GLY A 259 -7.08 -23.02 6.34
CA GLY A 259 -6.08 -22.85 7.40
C GLY A 259 -6.74 -22.85 8.78
N VAL A 260 -5.94 -23.06 9.82
CA VAL A 260 -6.34 -22.92 11.21
C VAL A 260 -5.70 -21.65 11.75
N ALA A 261 -6.52 -20.74 12.28
CA ALA A 261 -6.03 -19.60 13.04
C ALA A 261 -6.19 -19.91 14.53
N THR A 262 -5.09 -19.86 15.26
CA THR A 262 -5.09 -19.88 16.74
C THR A 262 -4.82 -18.45 17.20
N GLY A 263 -5.78 -17.90 17.94
CA GLY A 263 -5.62 -16.59 18.60
C GLY A 263 -5.08 -16.74 20.00
#